data_1a2c59b248b643fab77ba2e276a5b349
#
_entry.id   1a2c59b248b643fab77ba2e276a5b349
#
_cell.length_a   1.000
_cell.length_b   1.000
_cell.length_c   1.000
_cell.angle_alpha   90.00
_cell.angle_beta   90.00
_cell.angle_gamma   90.00
#
_symmetry.space_group_name_H-M   'P 1'
#
loop_
_entity.id
_entity.type
_entity.pdbx_description
1 polymer ?
#
loop_
_entity_poly.entity_id
_entity_poly.type
_entity_poly.pdbx_seq_one_letter_code
_entity_poly.pdbx_strand_id
1 'polypeptide(L)'
;MPTARLLILWHSRTGASAALARAAAEGAGEAAWLVAAAEAEPAMLLEAGGYLFCCPENLGGMTGAMKELFDRAYYPMLGQVEGRAYATIIAAGSDGEGAQRQIDRIVTGWRLKRVAPPLIVNLGAQTPEAIAAPKSVPASRLAEAQALGAGLAEGLAMGVF
;
A
#
# COMPACT_ATOMS: atom_id res chain seq x y z
N MET A 1 22.74 2.70 1.27
CA MET A 1 22.02 2.81 -0.02
C MET A 1 20.74 2.02 0.03
N PRO A 2 19.63 2.56 -0.38
CA PRO A 2 18.40 1.77 -0.49
C PRO A 2 18.57 0.68 -1.55
N THR A 3 17.89 -0.44 -1.34
CA THR A 3 17.87 -1.55 -2.29
C THR A 3 16.84 -1.28 -3.39
N ALA A 4 16.87 -2.05 -4.48
CA ALA A 4 15.81 -2.01 -5.50
C ALA A 4 14.54 -2.79 -5.08
N ARG A 5 14.38 -3.06 -3.80
CA ARG A 5 13.22 -3.81 -3.27
C ARG A 5 12.02 -2.91 -3.09
N LEU A 6 10.88 -3.42 -3.50
CA LEU A 6 9.57 -2.80 -3.28
C LEU A 6 8.97 -3.36 -1.99
N LEU A 7 8.86 -2.53 -0.97
CA LEU A 7 8.22 -2.91 0.29
C LEU A 7 6.71 -2.71 0.16
N ILE A 8 5.98 -3.81 0.17
CA ILE A 8 4.52 -3.83 0.11
C ILE A 8 3.99 -4.00 1.52
N LEU A 9 3.52 -2.89 2.08
CA LEU A 9 2.99 -2.82 3.44
C LEU A 9 1.47 -2.95 3.37
N TRP A 10 0.91 -3.95 4.03
CA TRP A 10 -0.51 -4.25 3.89
C TRP A 10 -1.19 -4.55 5.21
N HIS A 11 -2.46 -4.26 5.26
CA HIS A 11 -3.40 -4.74 6.26
C HIS A 11 -4.72 -5.07 5.58
N SER A 12 -5.42 -6.08 6.07
CA SER A 12 -6.72 -6.52 5.53
C SER A 12 -7.65 -6.91 6.67
N ARG A 13 -8.93 -6.60 6.51
CA ARG A 13 -9.97 -7.00 7.48
C ARG A 13 -10.78 -8.19 6.97
N THR A 14 -11.12 -8.19 5.68
CA THR A 14 -12.05 -9.16 5.11
C THR A 14 -11.51 -9.84 3.85
N GLY A 15 -10.22 -9.64 3.56
CA GLY A 15 -9.50 -10.37 2.52
C GLY A 15 -9.20 -9.59 1.25
N ALA A 16 -9.88 -8.48 0.97
CA ALA A 16 -9.68 -7.74 -0.27
C ALA A 16 -8.26 -7.16 -0.39
N SER A 17 -7.82 -6.42 0.60
CA SER A 17 -6.47 -5.81 0.58
C SER A 17 -5.39 -6.88 0.57
N ALA A 18 -5.58 -8.00 1.28
CA ALA A 18 -4.64 -9.11 1.25
C ALA A 18 -4.49 -9.69 -0.16
N ALA A 19 -5.61 -9.90 -0.87
CA ALA A 19 -5.60 -10.40 -2.24
C ALA A 19 -4.91 -9.42 -3.20
N LEU A 20 -5.20 -8.13 -3.07
CA LEU A 20 -4.58 -7.08 -3.88
C LEU A 20 -3.08 -6.95 -3.61
N ALA A 21 -2.67 -7.02 -2.36
CA ALA A 21 -1.25 -6.97 -1.98
C ALA A 21 -0.47 -8.17 -2.54
N ARG A 22 -1.04 -9.37 -2.47
CA ARG A 22 -0.44 -10.57 -3.05
C ARG A 22 -0.33 -10.45 -4.58
N ALA A 23 -1.37 -9.96 -5.25
CA ALA A 23 -1.33 -9.75 -6.69
C ALA A 23 -0.20 -8.77 -7.08
N ALA A 24 -0.07 -7.68 -6.34
CA ALA A 24 1.03 -6.73 -6.55
C ALA A 24 2.40 -7.37 -6.32
N ALA A 25 2.54 -8.20 -5.28
CA ALA A 25 3.77 -8.93 -5.00
C ALA A 25 4.12 -9.92 -6.11
N GLU A 26 3.13 -10.63 -6.65
CA GLU A 26 3.32 -11.50 -7.81
C GLU A 26 3.84 -10.72 -9.02
N GLY A 27 3.28 -9.55 -9.29
CA GLY A 27 3.74 -8.68 -10.37
C GLY A 27 5.16 -8.17 -10.16
N ALA A 28 5.51 -7.81 -8.95
CA ALA A 28 6.84 -7.31 -8.60
C ALA A 28 7.91 -8.42 -8.58
N GLY A 29 7.51 -9.67 -8.45
CA GLY A 29 8.43 -10.81 -8.49
C GLY A 29 9.47 -10.79 -7.37
N GLU A 30 10.72 -11.01 -7.71
CA GLU A 30 11.82 -11.07 -6.73
C GLU A 30 12.08 -9.75 -6.00
N ALA A 31 11.66 -8.62 -6.57
CA ALA A 31 11.79 -7.32 -5.93
C ALA A 31 10.78 -7.14 -4.79
N ALA A 32 9.72 -7.94 -4.72
CA ALA A 32 8.68 -7.81 -3.73
C ALA A 32 9.15 -8.18 -2.32
N TRP A 33 8.80 -7.33 -1.39
CA TRP A 33 8.96 -7.57 0.05
C TRP A 33 7.59 -7.33 0.70
N LEU A 34 6.82 -8.41 0.85
CA LEU A 34 5.45 -8.35 1.33
C LEU A 34 5.43 -8.48 2.86
N VAL A 35 5.03 -7.41 3.56
CA VAL A 35 5.06 -7.34 5.02
C VAL A 35 3.74 -6.80 5.55
N ALA A 36 3.11 -7.53 6.47
CA ALA A 36 1.93 -7.05 7.16
C ALA A 36 2.26 -5.84 8.04
N ALA A 37 1.35 -4.87 8.12
CA ALA A 37 1.56 -3.64 8.86
C ALA A 37 2.02 -3.87 10.31
N ALA A 38 1.43 -4.86 10.99
CA ALA A 38 1.77 -5.18 12.38
C ALA A 38 3.20 -5.74 12.54
N GLU A 39 3.79 -6.27 11.48
CA GLU A 39 5.14 -6.87 11.49
C GLU A 39 6.22 -5.94 10.93
N ALA A 40 5.81 -4.81 10.38
CA ALA A 40 6.73 -3.89 9.75
C ALA A 40 7.53 -3.12 10.81
N GLU A 41 8.85 -3.06 10.60
CA GLU A 41 9.78 -2.34 11.46
C GLU A 41 10.41 -1.17 10.71
N PRO A 42 10.74 -0.07 11.37
CA PRO A 42 11.40 1.07 10.71
C PRO A 42 12.63 0.70 9.89
N ALA A 43 13.42 -0.28 10.35
CA ALA A 43 14.59 -0.74 9.62
C ALA A 43 14.25 -1.29 8.23
N MET A 44 13.11 -1.97 8.09
CA MET A 44 12.63 -2.48 6.79
C MET A 44 12.30 -1.32 5.84
N LEU A 45 11.64 -0.29 6.36
CA LEU A 45 11.31 0.89 5.56
C LEU A 45 12.57 1.65 5.14
N LEU A 46 13.57 1.76 6.03
CA LEU A 46 14.84 2.42 5.69
C LEU A 46 15.61 1.68 4.59
N GLU A 47 15.56 0.36 4.58
CA GLU A 47 16.22 -0.47 3.57
C GLU A 47 15.55 -0.42 2.19
N ALA A 48 14.23 -0.36 2.14
CA ALA A 48 13.46 -0.44 0.89
C ALA A 48 13.75 0.72 -0.06
N GLY A 49 13.74 0.44 -1.36
CA GLY A 49 13.90 1.46 -2.40
C GLY A 49 12.61 2.23 -2.71
N GLY A 50 11.46 1.61 -2.46
CA GLY A 50 10.15 2.21 -2.68
C GLY A 50 9.07 1.46 -1.90
N TYR A 51 7.87 2.03 -1.90
CA TYR A 51 6.78 1.56 -1.05
C TYR A 51 5.48 1.40 -1.82
N LEU A 52 4.72 0.36 -1.47
CA LEU A 52 3.32 0.21 -1.85
C LEU A 52 2.50 0.04 -0.57
N PHE A 53 1.63 1.00 -0.27
CA PHE A 53 0.74 0.93 0.88
C PHE A 53 -0.60 0.36 0.44
N CYS A 54 -1.02 -0.76 1.01
CA CYS A 54 -2.23 -1.48 0.63
C CYS A 54 -3.09 -1.77 1.86
N CYS A 55 -4.23 -1.10 1.97
CA CYS A 55 -5.14 -1.27 3.10
C CYS A 55 -6.58 -0.94 2.71
N PRO A 56 -7.57 -1.39 3.50
CA PRO A 56 -8.94 -0.97 3.29
C PRO A 56 -9.19 0.42 3.87
N GLU A 57 -10.15 1.11 3.28
CA GLU A 57 -10.80 2.22 3.97
C GLU A 57 -11.76 1.68 5.01
N ASN A 58 -11.67 2.18 6.22
CA ASN A 58 -12.56 1.84 7.31
C ASN A 58 -12.94 3.12 8.05
N LEU A 59 -14.25 3.39 8.16
CA LEU A 59 -14.76 4.59 8.83
C LEU A 59 -14.15 5.90 8.27
N GLY A 60 -14.00 5.97 6.96
CA GLY A 60 -13.54 7.17 6.26
C GLY A 60 -12.03 7.42 6.30
N GLY A 61 -11.23 6.48 6.76
CA GLY A 61 -9.79 6.58 6.84
C GLY A 61 -9.12 5.23 6.63
N MET A 62 -7.80 5.18 6.77
CA MET A 62 -7.09 3.90 6.76
C MET A 62 -7.42 3.12 8.04
N THR A 63 -7.28 1.79 8.00
CA THR A 63 -7.49 0.95 9.18
C THR A 63 -6.50 1.31 10.30
N GLY A 64 -6.91 1.05 11.55
CA GLY A 64 -6.09 1.33 12.73
C GLY A 64 -4.72 0.64 12.69
N ALA A 65 -4.65 -0.59 12.18
CA ALA A 65 -3.39 -1.31 12.04
C ALA A 65 -2.41 -0.63 11.08
N MET A 66 -2.90 -0.09 9.96
CA MET A 66 -2.07 0.68 9.03
C MET A 66 -1.65 2.02 9.65
N LYS A 67 -2.57 2.70 10.33
CA LYS A 67 -2.25 3.96 11.01
C LYS A 67 -1.20 3.77 12.10
N GLU A 68 -1.30 2.68 12.85
CA GLU A 68 -0.35 2.34 13.90
C GLU A 68 1.08 2.12 13.34
N LEU A 69 1.19 1.51 12.17
CA LEU A 69 2.47 1.41 11.46
C LEU A 69 3.06 2.80 11.22
N PHE A 70 2.27 3.74 10.69
CA PHE A 70 2.74 5.11 10.47
C PHE A 70 3.11 5.80 11.79
N ASP A 71 2.34 5.60 12.85
CA ASP A 71 2.66 6.17 14.16
C ASP A 71 4.02 5.67 14.68
N ARG A 72 4.32 4.38 14.53
CA ARG A 72 5.62 3.80 14.95
C ARG A 72 6.78 4.26 14.07
N ALA A 73 6.55 4.34 12.77
CA ALA A 73 7.63 4.58 11.81
C ALA A 73 7.90 6.06 11.54
N TYR A 74 6.95 6.96 11.85
CA TYR A 74 7.00 8.34 11.35
C TYR A 74 8.32 9.05 11.67
N TYR A 75 8.66 9.14 12.95
CA TYR A 75 9.87 9.86 13.37
C TYR A 75 11.17 9.13 13.00
N PRO A 76 11.29 7.80 13.13
CA PRO A 76 12.47 7.11 12.62
C PRO A 76 12.74 7.31 11.13
N MET A 77 11.69 7.51 10.33
CA MET A 77 11.80 7.69 8.87
C MET A 77 12.03 9.13 8.45
N LEU A 78 11.71 10.08 9.33
CA LEU A 78 11.72 11.50 8.98
C LEU A 78 13.12 11.97 8.58
N GLY A 79 13.23 12.54 7.37
CA GLY A 79 14.50 13.00 6.83
C GLY A 79 15.42 11.90 6.31
N GLN A 80 14.96 10.63 6.25
CA GLN A 80 15.79 9.49 5.86
C GLN A 80 15.44 8.90 4.49
N VAL A 81 14.24 9.18 3.98
CA VAL A 81 13.68 8.49 2.79
C VAL A 81 13.18 9.44 1.71
N GLU A 82 13.60 10.68 1.77
CA GLU A 82 13.15 11.73 0.86
C GLU A 82 13.33 11.32 -0.60
N GLY A 83 12.32 11.57 -1.42
CA GLY A 83 12.33 11.30 -2.85
C GLY A 83 12.07 9.85 -3.25
N ARG A 84 11.99 8.91 -2.30
CA ARG A 84 11.68 7.53 -2.64
C ARG A 84 10.26 7.40 -3.18
N ALA A 85 10.09 6.48 -4.13
CA ALA A 85 8.81 6.25 -4.79
C ALA A 85 7.78 5.62 -3.89
N TYR A 86 6.51 6.00 -4.05
CA TYR A 86 5.39 5.27 -3.45
C TYR A 86 4.17 5.21 -4.37
N ALA A 87 3.35 4.21 -4.13
CA ALA A 87 2.01 4.08 -4.68
C ALA A 87 1.07 3.50 -3.61
N THR A 88 -0.21 3.49 -3.89
CA THR A 88 -1.25 3.05 -2.96
C THR A 88 -2.27 2.15 -3.63
N ILE A 89 -2.78 1.18 -2.87
CA ILE A 89 -3.97 0.40 -3.21
C ILE A 89 -4.94 0.50 -2.02
N ILE A 90 -6.14 0.98 -2.28
CA ILE A 90 -7.19 1.10 -1.26
C ILE A 90 -8.38 0.23 -1.65
N ALA A 91 -8.75 -0.71 -0.79
CA ALA A 91 -10.00 -1.44 -0.92
C ALA A 91 -11.10 -0.69 -0.18
N ALA A 92 -12.21 -0.42 -0.82
CA ALA A 92 -13.29 0.38 -0.23
C ALA A 92 -14.65 -0.25 -0.47
N GLY A 93 -15.58 0.03 0.44
CA GLY A 93 -16.98 -0.36 0.27
C GLY A 93 -17.75 0.61 -0.61
N SER A 94 -17.41 1.90 -0.55
CA SER A 94 -18.13 2.93 -1.32
C SER A 94 -17.26 4.08 -1.81
N ASP A 95 -16.24 4.50 -1.07
CA ASP A 95 -15.45 5.70 -1.40
C ASP A 95 -13.96 5.38 -1.57
N GLY A 96 -13.19 5.34 -0.49
CA GLY A 96 -11.74 5.09 -0.50
C GLY A 96 -10.89 6.36 -0.45
N GLU A 97 -11.45 7.50 -0.77
CA GLU A 97 -10.72 8.77 -0.84
C GLU A 97 -10.20 9.26 0.52
N GLY A 98 -10.92 8.94 1.60
CA GLY A 98 -10.51 9.31 2.95
C GLY A 98 -9.22 8.63 3.36
N ALA A 99 -9.10 7.31 3.15
CA ALA A 99 -7.89 6.56 3.42
C ALA A 99 -6.74 7.04 2.53
N GLN A 100 -7.01 7.28 1.25
CA GLN A 100 -6.02 7.76 0.30
C GLN A 100 -5.43 9.10 0.74
N ARG A 101 -6.27 10.08 1.06
CA ARG A 101 -5.81 11.40 1.52
C ARG A 101 -5.01 11.32 2.82
N GLN A 102 -5.40 10.44 3.72
CA GLN A 102 -4.70 10.26 4.99
C GLN A 102 -3.28 9.72 4.79
N ILE A 103 -3.11 8.72 3.94
CA ILE A 103 -1.79 8.19 3.58
C ILE A 103 -0.95 9.27 2.91
N ASP A 104 -1.49 9.93 1.89
CA ASP A 104 -0.79 10.97 1.17
C ASP A 104 -0.28 12.08 2.08
N ARG A 105 -1.10 12.51 3.02
CA ARG A 105 -0.74 13.55 3.99
C ARG A 105 0.45 13.13 4.85
N ILE A 106 0.45 11.89 5.33
CA ILE A 106 1.52 11.38 6.19
C ILE A 106 2.83 11.25 5.41
N VAL A 107 2.80 10.61 4.24
CA VAL A 107 4.02 10.37 3.45
C VAL A 107 4.56 11.64 2.80
N THR A 108 3.76 12.69 2.68
CA THR A 108 4.24 14.02 2.32
C THR A 108 5.22 14.54 3.37
N GLY A 109 5.00 14.23 4.64
CA GLY A 109 5.96 14.53 5.70
C GLY A 109 7.29 13.81 5.52
N TRP A 110 7.28 12.60 4.98
CA TRP A 110 8.50 11.86 4.61
C TRP A 110 9.09 12.31 3.26
N ARG A 111 8.41 13.19 2.55
CA ARG A 111 8.77 13.65 1.21
C ARG A 111 8.91 12.53 0.20
N LEU A 112 8.05 11.53 0.28
CA LEU A 112 7.95 10.49 -0.74
C LEU A 112 7.37 11.07 -2.03
N LYS A 113 7.72 10.44 -3.15
CA LYS A 113 7.25 10.83 -4.48
C LYS A 113 6.22 9.82 -4.98
N ARG A 114 4.98 10.29 -5.23
CA ARG A 114 3.98 9.43 -5.86
C ARG A 114 4.38 9.16 -7.31
N VAL A 115 4.39 7.90 -7.71
CA VAL A 115 4.83 7.49 -9.05
C VAL A 115 3.75 6.78 -9.87
N ALA A 116 2.56 6.59 -9.29
CA ALA A 116 1.41 6.04 -9.98
C ALA A 116 0.11 6.64 -9.44
N PRO A 117 -0.97 6.71 -10.24
CA PRO A 117 -2.29 7.09 -9.73
C PRO A 117 -2.74 6.13 -8.61
N PRO A 118 -3.51 6.63 -7.62
CA PRO A 118 -4.10 5.75 -6.61
C PRO A 118 -4.94 4.66 -7.24
N LEU A 119 -4.77 3.42 -6.80
CA LEU A 119 -5.65 2.32 -7.19
C LEU A 119 -6.70 2.13 -6.09
N ILE A 120 -7.89 2.66 -6.29
CA ILE A 120 -9.01 2.50 -5.37
C ILE A 120 -9.96 1.45 -5.94
N VAL A 121 -10.12 0.35 -5.21
CA VAL A 121 -10.97 -0.77 -5.60
C VAL A 121 -12.25 -0.73 -4.78
N ASN A 122 -13.33 -0.25 -5.39
CA ASN A 122 -14.64 -0.16 -4.75
C ASN A 122 -15.40 -1.49 -4.94
N LEU A 123 -15.76 -2.13 -3.83
CA LEU A 123 -16.44 -3.42 -3.83
C LEU A 123 -17.94 -3.32 -3.55
N GLY A 124 -18.48 -2.11 -3.42
CA GLY A 124 -19.93 -1.89 -3.28
C GLY A 124 -20.53 -2.41 -1.97
N ALA A 125 -19.74 -2.54 -0.90
CA ALA A 125 -20.22 -3.04 0.38
C ALA A 125 -20.69 -1.88 1.26
N GLN A 126 -22.02 -1.71 1.38
CA GLN A 126 -22.61 -0.57 2.07
C GLN A 126 -23.55 -0.94 3.23
N THR A 127 -23.73 -2.23 3.52
CA THR A 127 -24.46 -2.70 4.70
C THR A 127 -23.50 -3.29 5.71
N PRO A 128 -23.85 -3.33 7.02
CA PRO A 128 -22.99 -3.95 8.02
C PRO A 128 -22.62 -5.38 7.66
N GLU A 129 -23.56 -6.17 7.14
CA GLU A 129 -23.34 -7.56 6.74
C GLU A 129 -22.36 -7.66 5.56
N ALA A 130 -22.55 -6.83 4.54
CA ALA A 130 -21.66 -6.81 3.37
C ALA A 130 -20.25 -6.30 3.74
N ILE A 131 -20.17 -5.32 4.62
CA ILE A 131 -18.88 -4.77 5.10
C ILE A 131 -18.10 -5.83 5.87
N ALA A 132 -18.77 -6.61 6.73
CA ALA A 132 -18.13 -7.63 7.54
C ALA A 132 -17.86 -8.94 6.80
N ALA A 133 -18.51 -9.18 5.66
CA ALA A 133 -18.38 -10.42 4.90
C ALA A 133 -16.99 -10.55 4.25
N PRO A 134 -16.49 -11.79 4.09
CA PRO A 134 -15.30 -12.03 3.29
C PRO A 134 -15.47 -11.45 1.88
N LYS A 135 -14.41 -10.85 1.34
CA LYS A 135 -14.44 -10.20 0.04
C LYS A 135 -13.82 -11.08 -1.04
N SER A 136 -14.41 -10.97 -2.23
CA SER A 136 -13.83 -11.50 -3.45
C SER A 136 -13.52 -10.32 -4.37
N VAL A 137 -12.28 -10.22 -4.81
CA VAL A 137 -11.84 -9.14 -5.70
C VAL A 137 -11.97 -9.60 -7.15
N PRO A 138 -12.62 -8.83 -8.04
CA PRO A 138 -12.71 -9.19 -9.46
C PRO A 138 -11.33 -9.38 -10.08
N ALA A 139 -11.21 -10.35 -10.99
CA ALA A 139 -9.96 -10.68 -11.65
C ALA A 139 -9.33 -9.47 -12.36
N SER A 140 -10.15 -8.60 -12.95
CA SER A 140 -9.66 -7.37 -13.60
C SER A 140 -8.97 -6.42 -12.63
N ARG A 141 -9.47 -6.33 -11.39
CA ARG A 141 -8.87 -5.47 -10.36
C ARG A 141 -7.59 -6.08 -9.80
N LEU A 142 -7.55 -7.40 -9.65
CA LEU A 142 -6.30 -8.11 -9.29
C LEU A 142 -5.23 -7.92 -10.37
N ALA A 143 -5.61 -7.95 -11.65
CA ALA A 143 -4.70 -7.69 -12.76
C ALA A 143 -4.12 -6.27 -12.71
N GLU A 144 -4.91 -5.27 -12.33
CA GLU A 144 -4.41 -3.89 -12.14
C GLU A 144 -3.40 -3.81 -10.99
N ALA A 145 -3.66 -4.50 -9.88
CA ALA A 145 -2.71 -4.56 -8.76
C ALA A 145 -1.41 -5.26 -9.17
N GLN A 146 -1.51 -6.35 -9.91
CA GLN A 146 -0.34 -7.07 -10.43
C GLN A 146 0.49 -6.18 -11.38
N ALA A 147 -0.17 -5.47 -12.29
CA ALA A 147 0.50 -4.54 -13.20
C ALA A 147 1.18 -3.38 -12.45
N LEU A 148 0.53 -2.87 -11.40
CA LEU A 148 1.11 -1.83 -10.54
C LEU A 148 2.38 -2.32 -9.86
N GLY A 149 2.35 -3.51 -9.27
CA GLY A 149 3.53 -4.12 -8.65
C GLY A 149 4.67 -4.31 -9.62
N ALA A 150 4.37 -4.82 -10.82
CA ALA A 150 5.36 -5.01 -11.88
C ALA A 150 6.00 -3.68 -12.31
N GLY A 151 5.19 -2.65 -12.54
CA GLY A 151 5.67 -1.33 -12.94
C GLY A 151 6.54 -0.66 -11.88
N LEU A 152 6.17 -0.78 -10.61
CA LEU A 152 6.98 -0.26 -9.50
C LEU A 152 8.33 -0.96 -9.40
N ALA A 153 8.34 -2.29 -9.47
CA ALA A 153 9.58 -3.08 -9.41
C ALA A 153 10.52 -2.75 -10.59
N GLU A 154 9.96 -2.65 -11.80
CA GLU A 154 10.73 -2.28 -12.98
C GLU A 154 11.31 -0.87 -12.86
N GLY A 155 10.51 0.11 -12.43
CA GLY A 155 10.98 1.48 -12.25
C GLY A 155 12.10 1.59 -11.22
N LEU A 156 12.00 0.85 -10.12
CA LEU A 156 13.06 0.79 -9.10
C LEU A 156 14.34 0.16 -9.67
N ALA A 157 14.22 -0.94 -10.41
CA ALA A 157 15.38 -1.61 -11.02
C ALA A 157 16.08 -0.73 -12.04
N MET A 158 15.33 0.08 -12.78
CA MET A 158 15.86 1.00 -13.79
C MET A 158 16.33 2.32 -13.21
N GLY A 159 16.03 2.62 -11.98
CA GLY A 159 16.39 3.90 -11.33
C GLY A 159 15.70 5.11 -11.95
N VAL A 160 14.45 4.96 -12.38
CA VAL A 160 13.70 6.04 -13.05
C VAL A 160 12.81 6.86 -12.09
N PHE A 161 12.78 6.52 -10.82
CA PHE A 161 12.01 7.24 -9.79
C PHE A 161 12.86 8.21 -8.99
#